data_6fbdfbd9655357b060ed825047b2fe55
#
_entry.id   6fbdfbd9655357b060ed825047b2fe55
#
_cell.length_a   1.000
_cell.length_b   1.000
_cell.length_c   1.000
_cell.angle_alpha   90.00
_cell.angle_beta   90.00
_cell.angle_gamma   90.00
#
_symmetry.space_group_name_H-M   'P 1'
#
loop_
_entity.id
_entity.type
_entity.pdbx_description
1 polymer ?
#
loop_
_entity_poly.entity_id
_entity_poly.type
_entity_poly.pdbx_seq_one_letter_code
_entity_poly.pdbx_strand_id
1 'polypeptide(L)'
;LGIRLTRFGYHTELLPTVTLEEANCRGWPWIRQRSRWLKGYAVTWAVHMRAPKTLLRDLGLWQFFGVQLLFAGTLSQFLLAPVLWTFWLAFLALPHPLTGFMPSWAFYTLGGIYLMSEVINIIVGMLACNQAKHRHLLKWVPSLHFYFPLGSMAAYKGFLELLYKPFYWDKTAHGISLATAPAPPLTRPEPPHHV
;
A
#
# COMPACT_ATOMS: atom_id res chain seq x y z
N LEU A 1 12.56 -10.39 1.04
CA LEU A 1 13.57 -11.18 0.33
C LEU A 1 14.51 -10.25 -0.43
N GLY A 2 14.04 -9.36 -1.33
CA GLY A 2 14.85 -8.50 -2.19
C GLY A 2 15.96 -7.76 -1.46
N ILE A 3 15.66 -7.07 -0.35
CA ILE A 3 16.70 -6.35 0.44
C ILE A 3 17.83 -7.30 0.88
N ARG A 4 17.51 -8.52 1.30
CA ARG A 4 18.55 -9.49 1.70
C ARG A 4 19.40 -9.91 0.52
N LEU A 5 18.80 -10.20 -0.62
CA LEU A 5 19.52 -10.56 -1.84
C LEU A 5 20.46 -9.44 -2.26
N THR A 6 19.99 -8.20 -2.28
CA THR A 6 20.84 -7.03 -2.61
C THR A 6 22.02 -6.89 -1.66
N ARG A 7 21.83 -7.11 -0.35
CA ARG A 7 22.91 -7.09 0.65
C ARG A 7 23.97 -8.18 0.42
N PHE A 8 23.62 -9.27 -0.26
CA PHE A 8 24.57 -10.31 -0.70
C PHE A 8 25.11 -10.08 -2.13
N GLY A 9 24.86 -8.90 -2.71
CA GLY A 9 25.38 -8.54 -4.02
C GLY A 9 24.53 -9.05 -5.21
N TYR A 10 23.37 -9.64 -4.96
CA TYR A 10 22.47 -10.06 -6.04
C TYR A 10 21.61 -8.90 -6.53
N HIS A 11 21.34 -8.89 -7.81
CA HIS A 11 20.36 -7.99 -8.41
C HIS A 11 18.97 -8.64 -8.42
N THR A 12 17.94 -7.85 -8.14
CA THR A 12 16.54 -8.28 -8.22
C THR A 12 15.79 -7.38 -9.18
N GLU A 13 14.99 -7.97 -10.07
CA GLU A 13 14.20 -7.25 -11.05
C GLU A 13 12.74 -7.65 -10.95
N LEU A 14 11.84 -6.76 -11.38
CA LEU A 14 10.41 -7.03 -11.50
C LEU A 14 10.14 -7.58 -12.90
N LEU A 15 9.55 -8.76 -12.96
CA LEU A 15 9.08 -9.31 -14.24
C LEU A 15 7.82 -8.54 -14.67
N PRO A 16 7.72 -8.12 -15.95
CA PRO A 16 6.56 -7.40 -16.48
C PRO A 16 5.39 -8.35 -16.76
N THR A 17 5.03 -9.15 -15.77
CA THR A 17 3.93 -10.13 -15.83
C THR A 17 2.80 -9.69 -14.91
N VAL A 18 1.57 -10.05 -15.28
CA VAL A 18 0.37 -9.73 -14.50
C VAL A 18 -0.08 -10.97 -13.75
N THR A 19 -0.12 -10.86 -12.42
CA THR A 19 -0.73 -11.86 -11.55
C THR A 19 -2.19 -11.47 -11.32
N LEU A 20 -3.11 -12.39 -11.58
CA LEU A 20 -4.52 -12.20 -11.29
C LEU A 20 -4.80 -12.71 -9.88
N GLU A 21 -5.43 -11.87 -9.07
CA GLU A 21 -5.78 -12.17 -7.69
C GLU A 21 -7.25 -11.78 -7.45
N GLU A 22 -7.95 -12.57 -6.62
CA GLU A 22 -9.30 -12.24 -6.19
C GLU A 22 -9.27 -11.05 -5.24
N ALA A 23 -9.94 -9.96 -5.63
CA ALA A 23 -10.03 -8.75 -4.82
C ALA A 23 -11.04 -8.91 -3.67
N ASN A 24 -10.66 -8.47 -2.47
CA ASN A 24 -11.62 -8.35 -1.37
C ASN A 24 -12.60 -7.21 -1.64
N CYS A 25 -13.86 -7.56 -1.92
CA CYS A 25 -14.96 -6.62 -2.17
C CYS A 25 -15.69 -6.16 -0.89
N ARG A 26 -15.33 -6.69 0.28
CA ARG A 26 -15.92 -6.34 1.57
C ARG A 26 -14.90 -5.57 2.42
N GLY A 27 -15.33 -4.50 3.11
CA GLY A 27 -14.45 -3.61 3.86
C GLY A 27 -13.64 -4.30 4.96
N TRP A 28 -14.29 -5.15 5.79
CA TRP A 28 -13.57 -5.81 6.90
C TRP A 28 -12.51 -6.85 6.44
N PRO A 29 -12.81 -7.78 5.51
CA PRO A 29 -11.78 -8.64 4.92
C PRO A 29 -10.64 -7.85 4.27
N TRP A 30 -10.93 -6.72 3.62
CA TRP A 30 -9.93 -5.83 3.06
C TRP A 30 -9.02 -5.23 4.14
N ILE A 31 -9.60 -4.72 5.25
CA ILE A 31 -8.84 -4.19 6.40
C ILE A 31 -7.94 -5.27 6.99
N ARG A 32 -8.46 -6.49 7.18
CA ARG A 32 -7.68 -7.63 7.69
C ARG A 32 -6.50 -7.98 6.77
N GLN A 33 -6.70 -8.00 5.46
CA GLN A 33 -5.64 -8.25 4.49
C GLN A 33 -4.58 -7.14 4.53
N ARG A 34 -5.00 -5.88 4.51
CA ARG A 34 -4.09 -4.73 4.51
C ARG A 34 -3.34 -4.58 5.83
N SER A 35 -3.97 -4.85 6.97
CA SER A 35 -3.29 -4.81 8.27
C SER A 35 -2.12 -5.80 8.34
N ARG A 36 -2.25 -6.99 7.75
CA ARG A 36 -1.14 -7.96 7.64
C ARG A 36 0.01 -7.42 6.80
N TRP A 37 -0.28 -6.80 5.66
CA TRP A 37 0.75 -6.26 4.78
C TRP A 37 1.51 -5.13 5.46
N LEU A 38 0.78 -4.20 6.09
CA LEU A 38 1.39 -3.10 6.82
C LEU A 38 2.19 -3.57 8.04
N LYS A 39 1.67 -4.57 8.77
CA LYS A 39 2.43 -5.25 9.83
C LYS A 39 3.71 -5.90 9.28
N GLY A 40 3.63 -6.58 8.14
CA GLY A 40 4.79 -7.15 7.46
C GLY A 40 5.82 -6.08 7.06
N TYR A 41 5.36 -4.92 6.59
CA TYR A 41 6.22 -3.77 6.29
C TYR A 41 6.92 -3.26 7.55
N ALA A 42 6.18 -3.06 8.64
CA ALA A 42 6.74 -2.60 9.91
C ALA A 42 7.81 -3.56 10.45
N VAL A 43 7.53 -4.86 10.46
CA VAL A 43 8.49 -5.89 10.90
C VAL A 43 9.73 -5.91 10.01
N THR A 44 9.53 -5.89 8.69
CA THR A 44 10.65 -5.90 7.72
C THR A 44 11.52 -4.68 7.92
N TRP A 45 10.93 -3.50 8.01
CA TRP A 45 11.64 -2.26 8.24
C TRP A 45 12.42 -2.29 9.57
N ALA A 46 11.75 -2.65 10.67
CA ALA A 46 12.37 -2.72 11.99
C ALA A 46 13.55 -3.71 12.05
N VAL A 47 13.43 -4.87 11.42
CA VAL A 47 14.51 -5.87 11.35
C VAL A 47 15.75 -5.31 10.63
N HIS A 48 15.54 -4.62 9.50
CA HIS A 48 16.65 -4.07 8.73
C HIS A 48 17.25 -2.82 9.38
N MET A 49 16.43 -2.04 10.11
CA MET A 49 16.85 -0.85 10.84
C MET A 49 17.53 -1.14 12.19
N ARG A 50 17.72 -2.39 12.57
CA ARG A 50 18.55 -2.75 13.74
C ARG A 50 20.00 -2.30 13.59
N ALA A 51 20.51 -2.26 12.36
CA ALA A 51 21.86 -1.81 12.04
C ALA A 51 21.83 -0.86 10.82
N PRO A 52 21.35 0.39 10.97
CA PRO A 52 21.11 1.28 9.84
C PRO A 52 22.38 1.68 9.11
N LYS A 53 23.49 1.84 9.83
CA LYS A 53 24.80 2.14 9.22
C LYS A 53 25.30 0.99 8.34
N THR A 54 25.11 -0.25 8.78
CA THR A 54 25.44 -1.44 7.98
C THR A 54 24.52 -1.54 6.76
N LEU A 55 23.22 -1.32 6.94
CA LEU A 55 22.26 -1.31 5.84
C LEU A 55 22.62 -0.25 4.79
N LEU A 56 22.98 0.96 5.23
CA LEU A 56 23.42 2.04 4.33
C LEU A 56 24.69 1.68 3.56
N ARG A 57 25.66 1.06 4.23
CA ARG A 57 26.90 0.61 3.59
C ARG A 57 26.65 -0.48 2.55
N ASP A 58 25.78 -1.46 2.88
CA ASP A 58 25.50 -2.61 2.03
C ASP A 58 24.65 -2.23 0.79
N LEU A 59 23.73 -1.27 0.93
CA LEU A 59 22.82 -0.84 -0.13
C LEU A 59 23.31 0.39 -0.90
N GLY A 60 24.15 1.21 -0.29
CA GLY A 60 24.43 2.56 -0.78
C GLY A 60 23.29 3.54 -0.50
N LEU A 61 23.56 4.82 -0.72
CA LEU A 61 22.67 5.93 -0.32
C LEU A 61 21.30 5.85 -1.02
N TRP A 62 21.29 5.61 -2.32
CA TRP A 62 20.07 5.64 -3.14
C TRP A 62 19.10 4.53 -2.79
N GLN A 63 19.57 3.30 -2.70
CA GLN A 63 18.74 2.15 -2.35
C GLN A 63 18.30 2.19 -0.88
N PHE A 64 19.17 2.68 0.02
CA PHE A 64 18.79 2.91 1.41
C PHE A 64 17.62 3.90 1.53
N PHE A 65 17.68 5.02 0.79
CA PHE A 65 16.59 5.99 0.75
C PHE A 65 15.31 5.36 0.16
N GLY A 66 15.42 4.56 -0.90
CA GLY A 66 14.30 3.80 -1.47
C GLY A 66 13.62 2.87 -0.44
N VAL A 67 14.43 2.20 0.40
CA VAL A 67 13.89 1.37 1.50
C VAL A 67 13.13 2.21 2.53
N GLN A 68 13.66 3.40 2.92
CA GLN A 68 12.95 4.28 3.84
C GLN A 68 11.64 4.77 3.23
N LEU A 69 11.66 5.20 1.98
CA LEU A 69 10.47 5.69 1.29
C LEU A 69 9.39 4.60 1.16
N LEU A 70 9.79 3.39 0.78
CA LEU A 70 8.86 2.28 0.60
C LEU A 70 8.23 1.83 1.92
N PHE A 71 9.02 1.60 2.96
CA PHE A 71 8.50 1.02 4.21
C PHE A 71 8.04 2.09 5.20
N ALA A 72 8.93 2.97 5.62
CA ALA A 72 8.61 4.01 6.60
C ALA A 72 7.63 5.04 6.01
N GLY A 73 7.82 5.44 4.74
CA GLY A 73 6.92 6.35 4.04
C GLY A 73 5.50 5.80 3.95
N THR A 74 5.35 4.55 3.51
CA THR A 74 4.01 3.89 3.43
C THR A 74 3.35 3.79 4.80
N LEU A 75 4.09 3.35 5.84
CA LEU A 75 3.55 3.26 7.19
C LEU A 75 3.13 4.62 7.72
N SER A 76 3.98 5.65 7.56
CA SER A 76 3.69 7.02 7.99
C SER A 76 2.47 7.60 7.29
N GLN A 77 2.33 7.36 5.99
CA GLN A 77 1.19 7.83 5.22
C GLN A 77 -0.14 7.34 5.79
N PHE A 78 -0.25 6.05 6.12
CA PHE A 78 -1.49 5.50 6.66
C PHE A 78 -1.70 5.82 8.15
N LEU A 79 -0.64 5.89 8.95
CA LEU A 79 -0.74 6.26 10.37
C LEU A 79 -1.09 7.74 10.54
N LEU A 80 -0.56 8.62 9.69
CA LEU A 80 -0.82 10.05 9.72
C LEU A 80 -2.05 10.46 8.92
N ALA A 81 -2.65 9.57 8.15
CA ALA A 81 -3.78 9.88 7.28
C ALA A 81 -4.95 10.58 8.01
N PRO A 82 -5.35 10.24 9.26
CA PRO A 82 -6.39 10.98 9.96
C PRO A 82 -6.04 12.46 10.16
N VAL A 83 -4.76 12.77 10.42
CA VAL A 83 -4.28 14.15 10.57
C VAL A 83 -4.21 14.83 9.20
N LEU A 84 -3.65 14.14 8.19
CA LEU A 84 -3.55 14.67 6.84
C LEU A 84 -4.92 14.96 6.22
N TRP A 85 -5.90 14.12 6.49
CA TRP A 85 -7.27 14.31 6.03
C TRP A 85 -7.93 15.58 6.61
N THR A 86 -7.51 16.06 7.78
CA THR A 86 -8.04 17.31 8.32
C THR A 86 -7.72 18.53 7.44
N PHE A 87 -6.69 18.45 6.58
CA PHE A 87 -6.39 19.54 5.65
C PHE A 87 -7.50 19.81 4.64
N TRP A 88 -8.40 18.86 4.38
CA TRP A 88 -9.61 19.12 3.60
C TRP A 88 -10.51 20.16 4.26
N LEU A 89 -10.52 20.27 5.58
CA LEU A 89 -11.25 21.34 6.28
C LEU A 89 -10.74 22.72 5.90
N ALA A 90 -9.42 22.86 5.76
CA ALA A 90 -8.80 24.13 5.34
C ALA A 90 -9.22 24.53 3.91
N PHE A 91 -9.32 23.55 2.99
CA PHE A 91 -9.81 23.82 1.62
C PHE A 91 -11.29 24.18 1.57
N LEU A 92 -12.07 23.73 2.54
CA LEU A 92 -13.48 24.07 2.71
C LEU A 92 -13.69 25.35 3.52
N ALA A 93 -12.62 26.10 3.83
CA ALA A 93 -12.63 27.28 4.68
C ALA A 93 -13.22 27.04 6.11
N LEU A 94 -13.11 25.80 6.59
CA LEU A 94 -13.54 25.43 7.95
C LEU A 94 -12.36 25.55 8.93
N PRO A 95 -12.63 25.74 10.25
CA PRO A 95 -11.60 25.78 11.26
C PRO A 95 -10.79 24.48 11.27
N HIS A 96 -9.46 24.62 11.24
CA HIS A 96 -8.56 23.47 11.23
C HIS A 96 -7.96 23.25 12.63
N PRO A 97 -7.94 22.00 13.17
CA PRO A 97 -7.49 21.74 14.53
C PRO A 97 -6.02 22.09 14.79
N LEU A 98 -5.18 22.13 13.76
CA LEU A 98 -3.75 22.43 13.88
C LEU A 98 -3.39 23.92 13.78
N THR A 99 -4.32 24.82 13.46
CA THR A 99 -4.03 26.26 13.27
C THR A 99 -3.48 26.93 14.52
N GLY A 100 -3.83 26.44 15.72
CA GLY A 100 -3.32 26.95 16.99
C GLY A 100 -2.00 26.34 17.47
N PHE A 101 -1.53 25.26 16.82
CA PHE A 101 -0.36 24.49 17.29
C PHE A 101 0.90 24.76 16.47
N MET A 102 0.79 25.41 15.31
CA MET A 102 1.93 25.66 14.43
C MET A 102 1.85 27.03 13.79
N PRO A 103 3.01 27.61 13.39
CA PRO A 103 3.04 28.88 12.67
C PRO A 103 2.40 28.73 11.30
N SER A 104 1.79 29.81 10.79
CA SER A 104 1.01 29.81 9.54
C SER A 104 1.80 29.32 8.33
N TRP A 105 3.09 29.64 8.25
CA TRP A 105 3.94 29.19 7.15
C TRP A 105 4.08 27.65 7.15
N ALA A 106 4.23 27.02 8.30
CA ALA A 106 4.34 25.57 8.41
C ALA A 106 2.99 24.90 8.04
N PHE A 107 1.88 25.48 8.47
CA PHE A 107 0.55 25.02 8.14
C PHE A 107 0.31 25.03 6.61
N TYR A 108 0.57 26.14 5.93
CA TYR A 108 0.39 26.25 4.50
C TYR A 108 1.36 25.37 3.71
N THR A 109 2.59 25.21 4.18
CA THR A 109 3.58 24.30 3.56
C THR A 109 3.13 22.86 3.64
N LEU A 110 2.68 22.39 4.81
CA LEU A 110 2.18 21.01 4.98
C LEU A 110 0.91 20.77 4.14
N GLY A 111 -0.02 21.72 4.13
CA GLY A 111 -1.22 21.67 3.29
C GLY A 111 -0.89 21.59 1.80
N GLY A 112 0.08 22.40 1.35
CA GLY A 112 0.56 22.39 -0.03
C GLY A 112 1.21 21.05 -0.42
N ILE A 113 2.07 20.50 0.45
CA ILE A 113 2.69 19.18 0.24
C ILE A 113 1.61 18.09 0.18
N TYR A 114 0.63 18.13 1.08
CA TYR A 114 -0.48 17.19 1.08
C TYR A 114 -1.27 17.26 -0.24
N LEU A 115 -1.69 18.46 -0.66
CA LEU A 115 -2.43 18.66 -1.91
C LEU A 115 -1.62 18.18 -3.12
N MET A 116 -0.34 18.53 -3.17
CA MET A 116 0.55 18.10 -4.25
C MET A 116 0.65 16.56 -4.30
N SER A 117 0.79 15.90 -3.15
CA SER A 117 0.85 14.44 -3.11
C SER A 117 -0.45 13.79 -3.60
N GLU A 118 -1.62 14.36 -3.28
CA GLU A 118 -2.90 13.88 -3.79
C GLU A 118 -3.01 14.02 -5.32
N VAL A 119 -2.60 15.15 -5.86
CA VAL A 119 -2.57 15.38 -7.31
C VAL A 119 -1.64 14.37 -8.00
N ILE A 120 -0.44 14.14 -7.45
CA ILE A 120 0.52 13.16 -7.98
C ILE A 120 -0.08 11.74 -7.92
N ASN A 121 -0.71 11.35 -6.82
CA ASN A 121 -1.36 10.05 -6.69
C ASN A 121 -2.46 9.84 -7.74
N ILE A 122 -3.29 10.86 -7.99
CA ILE A 122 -4.32 10.81 -9.03
C ILE A 122 -3.68 10.66 -10.41
N ILE A 123 -2.67 11.48 -10.73
CA ILE A 123 -1.98 11.42 -12.03
C ILE A 123 -1.35 10.05 -12.25
N VAL A 124 -0.60 9.53 -11.28
CA VAL A 124 0.05 8.21 -11.36
C VAL A 124 -1.01 7.12 -11.50
N GLY A 125 -2.09 7.18 -10.74
CA GLY A 125 -3.21 6.24 -10.85
C GLY A 125 -3.87 6.28 -12.24
N MET A 126 -4.08 7.47 -12.81
CA MET A 126 -4.62 7.63 -14.16
C MET A 126 -3.67 7.07 -15.22
N LEU A 127 -2.36 7.34 -15.11
CA LEU A 127 -1.35 6.79 -16.01
C LEU A 127 -1.31 5.26 -15.94
N ALA A 128 -1.36 4.69 -14.73
CA ALA A 128 -1.39 3.24 -14.53
C ALA A 128 -2.64 2.59 -15.16
N CYS A 129 -3.80 3.25 -15.10
CA CYS A 129 -5.05 2.76 -15.67
C CYS A 129 -5.21 3.08 -17.16
N ASN A 130 -4.31 3.83 -17.79
CA ASN A 130 -4.43 4.22 -19.20
C ASN A 130 -4.10 3.09 -20.20
N GLN A 131 -3.94 1.87 -19.76
CA GLN A 131 -3.84 0.70 -20.62
C GLN A 131 -5.23 0.26 -21.09
N ALA A 132 -5.35 -0.23 -22.32
CA ALA A 132 -6.64 -0.61 -22.93
C ALA A 132 -7.49 -1.53 -22.02
N LYS A 133 -6.84 -2.49 -21.35
CA LYS A 133 -7.49 -3.44 -20.43
C LYS A 133 -8.06 -2.76 -19.16
N HIS A 134 -7.50 -1.63 -18.72
CA HIS A 134 -7.82 -1.01 -17.45
C HIS A 134 -8.51 0.36 -17.57
N ARG A 135 -8.79 0.85 -18.78
CA ARG A 135 -9.41 2.15 -19.04
C ARG A 135 -10.75 2.37 -18.33
N HIS A 136 -11.51 1.31 -18.12
CA HIS A 136 -12.78 1.38 -17.39
C HIS A 136 -12.61 1.80 -15.92
N LEU A 137 -11.38 1.67 -15.37
CA LEU A 137 -11.06 2.07 -13.99
C LEU A 137 -10.69 3.55 -13.86
N LEU A 138 -10.39 4.27 -14.95
CA LEU A 138 -9.97 5.68 -14.91
C LEU A 138 -10.94 6.56 -14.12
N LYS A 139 -12.24 6.38 -14.30
CA LYS A 139 -13.28 7.14 -13.59
C LYS A 139 -13.27 6.93 -12.08
N TRP A 140 -12.70 5.81 -11.61
CA TRP A 140 -12.63 5.46 -10.20
C TRP A 140 -11.35 5.91 -9.52
N VAL A 141 -10.33 6.34 -10.30
CA VAL A 141 -9.04 6.78 -9.74
C VAL A 141 -9.20 7.90 -8.69
N PRO A 142 -10.00 8.96 -8.92
CA PRO A 142 -10.20 9.99 -7.90
C PRO A 142 -10.83 9.46 -6.60
N SER A 143 -11.61 8.37 -6.67
CA SER A 143 -12.23 7.78 -5.49
C SER A 143 -11.26 7.02 -4.58
N LEU A 144 -10.03 6.75 -5.03
CA LEU A 144 -8.99 6.10 -4.21
C LEU A 144 -8.73 6.85 -2.92
N HIS A 145 -8.91 8.17 -2.94
CA HIS A 145 -8.79 9.01 -1.75
C HIS A 145 -9.71 8.56 -0.60
N PHE A 146 -10.93 8.11 -0.91
CA PHE A 146 -11.88 7.61 0.10
C PHE A 146 -11.49 6.25 0.70
N TYR A 147 -10.49 5.56 0.15
CA TYR A 147 -9.93 4.34 0.74
C TYR A 147 -8.91 4.62 1.85
N PHE A 148 -8.39 5.84 1.98
CA PHE A 148 -7.43 6.19 3.03
C PHE A 148 -7.93 5.92 4.45
N PRO A 149 -9.18 6.23 4.84
CA PRO A 149 -9.70 5.87 6.16
C PRO A 149 -9.65 4.37 6.44
N LEU A 150 -9.99 3.53 5.45
CA LEU A 150 -9.86 2.07 5.59
C LEU A 150 -8.40 1.64 5.73
N GLY A 151 -7.50 2.28 4.98
CA GLY A 151 -6.05 2.08 5.09
C GLY A 151 -5.52 2.44 6.46
N SER A 152 -5.99 3.56 7.04
CA SER A 152 -5.64 3.97 8.42
C SER A 152 -6.13 2.97 9.45
N MET A 153 -7.38 2.49 9.35
CA MET A 153 -7.91 1.45 10.23
C MET A 153 -7.06 0.17 10.14
N ALA A 154 -6.63 -0.21 8.92
CA ALA A 154 -5.74 -1.35 8.72
C ALA A 154 -4.36 -1.13 9.35
N ALA A 155 -3.79 0.08 9.24
CA ALA A 155 -2.51 0.43 9.83
C ALA A 155 -2.57 0.39 11.36
N TYR A 156 -3.57 1.03 11.97
CA TYR A 156 -3.75 1.00 13.43
C TYR A 156 -3.99 -0.42 13.94
N LYS A 157 -4.84 -1.20 13.25
CA LYS A 157 -5.02 -2.61 13.58
C LYS A 157 -3.70 -3.37 13.54
N GLY A 158 -2.94 -3.25 12.45
CA GLY A 158 -1.66 -3.92 12.27
C GLY A 158 -0.62 -3.49 13.31
N PHE A 159 -0.57 -2.20 13.64
CA PHE A 159 0.32 -1.65 14.66
C PHE A 159 -0.04 -2.15 16.09
N LEU A 160 -1.31 -2.12 16.45
CA LEU A 160 -1.78 -2.65 17.73
C LEU A 160 -1.48 -4.16 17.85
N GLU A 161 -1.74 -4.93 16.80
CA GLU A 161 -1.39 -6.35 16.78
C GLU A 161 0.12 -6.59 16.90
N LEU A 162 0.95 -5.69 16.37
CA LEU A 162 2.40 -5.81 16.51
C LEU A 162 2.83 -5.64 17.97
N LEU A 163 2.15 -4.79 18.75
CA LEU A 163 2.43 -4.56 20.15
C LEU A 163 1.93 -5.70 21.05
N TYR A 164 0.70 -6.17 20.85
CA TYR A 164 0.06 -7.14 21.76
C TYR A 164 0.15 -8.59 21.28
N LYS A 165 0.25 -8.81 19.96
CA LYS A 165 0.30 -10.14 19.34
C LYS A 165 1.28 -10.16 18.17
N PRO A 166 2.60 -9.97 18.41
CA PRO A 166 3.58 -9.79 17.34
C PRO A 166 3.66 -10.95 16.35
N PHE A 167 3.47 -12.18 16.83
CA PHE A 167 3.54 -13.40 16.03
C PHE A 167 2.19 -13.84 15.44
N TYR A 168 1.10 -13.15 15.78
CA TYR A 168 -0.21 -13.47 15.23
C TYR A 168 -0.30 -13.02 13.77
N TRP A 169 -0.78 -13.91 12.91
CA TRP A 169 -1.00 -13.66 11.49
C TRP A 169 -2.44 -13.94 11.12
N ASP A 170 -3.20 -12.90 10.86
CA ASP A 170 -4.63 -12.94 10.60
C ASP A 170 -4.90 -13.45 9.17
N LYS A 171 -5.05 -14.79 9.00
CA LYS A 171 -5.29 -15.38 7.69
C LYS A 171 -6.65 -14.98 7.13
N THR A 172 -6.69 -14.60 5.84
CA THR A 172 -7.95 -14.41 5.09
C THR A 172 -8.33 -15.69 4.38
N ALA A 173 -9.62 -16.01 4.35
CA ALA A 173 -10.14 -17.07 3.51
C ALA A 173 -10.12 -16.59 2.04
N HIS A 174 -9.60 -17.42 1.14
CA HIS A 174 -9.59 -17.21 -0.29
C HIS A 174 -10.56 -18.17 -0.98
N GLY A 175 -10.98 -17.87 -2.21
CA GLY A 175 -11.83 -18.76 -3.01
C GLY A 175 -13.30 -18.73 -2.65
N ILE A 176 -13.79 -17.72 -1.92
CA ILE A 176 -15.19 -17.63 -1.51
C ILE A 176 -16.10 -17.38 -2.72
N SER A 177 -15.63 -16.66 -3.74
CA SER A 177 -16.39 -16.38 -4.96
C SER A 177 -16.41 -17.58 -5.91
N LEU A 178 -15.39 -18.44 -5.88
CA LEU A 178 -15.37 -19.68 -6.67
C LEU A 178 -16.38 -20.72 -6.20
N ALA A 179 -16.75 -20.69 -4.91
CA ALA A 179 -17.76 -21.60 -4.36
C ALA A 179 -19.20 -21.29 -4.85
N THR A 180 -19.42 -20.10 -5.41
CA THR A 180 -20.71 -19.67 -5.97
C THR A 180 -20.76 -19.70 -7.50
N ALA A 181 -19.63 -19.93 -8.16
CA ALA A 181 -19.59 -20.09 -9.61
C ALA A 181 -19.91 -21.54 -9.99
N PRO A 182 -20.78 -21.81 -10.97
CA PRO A 182 -20.97 -23.16 -11.48
C PRO A 182 -19.63 -23.66 -12.01
N ALA A 183 -19.29 -24.92 -11.68
CA ALA A 183 -18.07 -25.54 -12.13
C ALA A 183 -17.98 -25.42 -13.67
N PRO A 184 -16.85 -24.96 -14.23
CA PRO A 184 -16.69 -24.95 -15.69
C PRO A 184 -16.87 -26.38 -16.22
N PRO A 185 -17.54 -26.57 -17.37
CA PRO A 185 -17.72 -27.89 -17.94
C PRO A 185 -16.33 -28.51 -18.15
N LEU A 186 -16.17 -29.74 -17.66
CA LEU A 186 -14.96 -30.52 -17.85
C LEU A 186 -14.77 -30.73 -19.36
N THR A 187 -13.96 -29.89 -19.99
CA THR A 187 -13.46 -30.12 -21.33
C THR A 187 -12.54 -31.34 -21.26
N ARG A 188 -12.95 -32.46 -21.86
CA ARG A 188 -12.05 -33.60 -22.05
C ARG A 188 -10.82 -33.10 -22.83
N PRO A 189 -9.60 -33.46 -22.41
CA PRO A 189 -8.42 -33.16 -23.19
C PRO A 189 -8.60 -33.82 -24.58
N GLU A 190 -8.42 -33.04 -25.63
CA GLU A 190 -8.39 -33.60 -27.00
C GLU A 190 -7.27 -34.64 -27.07
N PRO A 191 -7.53 -35.81 -27.71
CA PRO A 191 -6.49 -36.80 -27.90
C PRO A 191 -5.36 -36.21 -28.75
N PRO A 192 -4.10 -36.58 -28.48
CA PRO A 192 -2.96 -36.08 -29.24
C PRO A 192 -3.13 -36.45 -30.74
N HIS A 193 -3.09 -35.43 -31.57
CA HIS A 193 -3.02 -35.65 -33.03
C HIS A 193 -1.70 -36.36 -33.34
N HIS A 194 -1.79 -37.65 -33.70
CA HIS A 194 -0.68 -38.37 -34.26
C HIS A 194 -0.39 -37.80 -35.68
N VAL A 195 0.80 -37.23 -35.85
CA VAL A 195 1.44 -36.91 -37.13
C VAL A 195 2.50 -37.97 -37.36
#